data_e9358e096e5cfc8673e9fd295aef5ad9
#
_entry.id   e9358e096e5cfc8673e9fd295aef5ad9
#
_cell.length_a   1.000
_cell.length_b   1.000
_cell.length_c   1.000
_cell.angle_alpha   90.00
_cell.angle_beta   90.00
_cell.angle_gamma   90.00
#
_symmetry.space_group_name_H-M   'P 1'
#
loop_
_entity.id
_entity.type
_entity.pdbx_description
1 polymer ?
#
loop_
_entity_poly.entity_id
_entity_poly.type
_entity_poly.pdbx_seq_one_letter_code
_entity_poly.pdbx_strand_id
1 'polypeptide(L)'
;MNRYVKKSLCVLLTVTFAFSLASCSGGKVSEGDIKSLFKDTSKISFSYDYTELKDSRKNKTKSWRQGMVSGNGLQGFITSGSPYSDTFIFQNMHFIMPNENQRNCPQTYDELETVKQSIIKCKDITDNANYDDVYRYHPGGQLRLDFDKKSTKNYIRYTDYETSQVGVDFTDKNGTWKRTSFTSMADDVVITKLNKSSSGSKLNLTLSFDNLSTLANFGDSDEANMKYKKLTDDNATYLALVSHYPDYEKSELKNGGYATVTYVITSGGNKEKVLIDKKTDETQFLGENTGIKITDADSVYLLTVSDRTYDMGKNDDFEKQNGFKLVEDCIAKLEGVAAKYAGNNDFDYDKALNNHLEIYQPQFDSVTLSLGDDNFESNETLLKMQKGKKKINSALAQRTYYAGRYAYLCCSGYSTSRLYGMWTGEFNTGWGSKYTMDANVNLQTSSMNTSNMSRSPIGYAYFILRQLPDWEENAYATHGFKDAIQAPVNTDGDKAVITETCYPYPFRYWNAGTSWMINPLYETLLSYGNINIPLSDEFDLENLKSVLSVTEKDLTESQIQEIKKRGYLRLEEDILYPLLVKSANYWSQLVSPEYYTAKDGSIH
;
A
#
# COMPACT_ATOMS: atom_id res chain seq x y z
N MET A 1 -14.39 39.57 20.32
CA MET A 1 -15.50 39.48 21.29
C MET A 1 -16.54 38.51 20.72
N ASN A 2 -16.80 37.43 21.45
CA ASN A 2 -17.82 36.38 21.30
C ASN A 2 -17.77 35.51 20.02
N ARG A 3 -17.14 34.35 20.09
CA ARG A 3 -17.51 33.02 20.63
C ARG A 3 -18.90 32.55 20.18
N TYR A 4 -18.93 31.66 19.19
CA TYR A 4 -19.89 30.56 19.15
C TYR A 4 -19.15 29.24 18.86
N VAL A 5 -18.84 28.54 19.96
CA VAL A 5 -18.50 27.12 19.94
C VAL A 5 -19.83 26.39 19.81
N LYS A 6 -20.12 25.83 18.64
CA LYS A 6 -21.18 24.82 18.51
C LYS A 6 -20.53 23.46 18.77
N LYS A 7 -20.78 22.91 19.96
CA LYS A 7 -20.61 21.49 20.25
C LYS A 7 -21.58 20.73 19.36
N SER A 8 -21.08 20.06 18.34
CA SER A 8 -21.83 19.02 17.64
C SER A 8 -21.83 17.79 18.55
N LEU A 9 -22.97 17.55 19.17
CA LEU A 9 -23.31 16.34 19.87
C LEU A 9 -23.47 15.25 18.82
N CYS A 10 -22.47 14.36 18.65
CA CYS A 10 -22.66 13.12 17.92
C CYS A 10 -23.65 12.27 18.71
N VAL A 11 -24.87 12.23 18.24
CA VAL A 11 -25.87 11.26 18.70
C VAL A 11 -25.50 9.94 18.06
N LEU A 12 -24.95 9.02 18.85
CA LEU A 12 -24.75 7.63 18.50
C LEU A 12 -26.14 7.02 18.27
N LEU A 13 -26.55 6.93 17.01
CA LEU A 13 -27.66 6.07 16.63
C LEU A 13 -27.07 4.68 16.37
N THR A 14 -27.12 3.85 17.40
CA THR A 14 -27.04 2.37 17.23
C THR A 14 -28.25 1.95 16.43
N VAL A 15 -28.10 1.90 15.10
CA VAL A 15 -29.13 1.36 14.22
C VAL A 15 -29.05 -0.16 14.28
N THR A 16 -29.81 -0.75 15.19
CA THR A 16 -30.11 -2.18 15.17
C THR A 16 -31.01 -2.44 13.97
N PHE A 17 -30.41 -2.93 12.86
CA PHE A 17 -31.17 -3.29 11.67
C PHE A 17 -31.98 -4.57 11.93
N ALA A 18 -33.28 -4.40 12.12
CA ALA A 18 -34.25 -5.46 12.00
C ALA A 18 -34.66 -5.56 10.53
N PHE A 19 -34.10 -6.52 9.79
CA PHE A 19 -34.67 -6.90 8.50
C PHE A 19 -36.00 -7.60 8.73
N SER A 20 -37.09 -6.93 8.35
CA SER A 20 -38.41 -7.57 8.29
C SER A 20 -38.38 -8.65 7.19
N LEU A 21 -38.77 -9.85 7.58
CA LEU A 21 -38.95 -11.01 6.70
C LEU A 21 -39.95 -10.67 5.59
N ALA A 22 -39.45 -10.37 4.39
CA ALA A 22 -40.21 -10.42 3.16
C ALA A 22 -39.81 -11.65 2.37
N SER A 23 -40.81 -12.43 2.02
CA SER A 23 -40.84 -13.77 1.46
C SER A 23 -40.01 -14.00 0.19
N CYS A 24 -39.48 -15.20 0.12
CA CYS A 24 -39.21 -16.06 -1.05
C CYS A 24 -39.44 -15.48 -2.45
N SER A 25 -38.44 -14.86 -3.03
CA SER A 25 -38.10 -14.92 -4.44
C SER A 25 -36.63 -14.59 -4.59
N GLY A 26 -35.89 -15.29 -5.47
CA GLY A 26 -34.48 -15.01 -5.74
C GLY A 26 -34.32 -13.60 -6.34
N GLY A 27 -34.52 -12.57 -5.53
CA GLY A 27 -34.59 -11.18 -5.91
C GLY A 27 -33.27 -10.47 -5.65
N LYS A 28 -32.93 -9.52 -6.53
CA LYS A 28 -31.93 -8.48 -6.30
C LYS A 28 -32.31 -7.72 -5.03
N VAL A 29 -31.29 -7.28 -4.28
CA VAL A 29 -31.46 -6.32 -3.17
C VAL A 29 -32.26 -5.11 -3.70
N SER A 30 -33.34 -4.75 -3.00
CA SER A 30 -34.20 -3.64 -3.45
C SER A 30 -33.55 -2.29 -3.21
N GLU A 31 -33.99 -1.26 -3.94
CA GLU A 31 -33.56 0.13 -3.68
C GLU A 31 -33.82 0.56 -2.23
N GLY A 32 -34.92 0.10 -1.63
CA GLY A 32 -35.23 0.34 -0.22
C GLY A 32 -34.21 -0.27 0.73
N ASP A 33 -33.73 -1.49 0.43
CA ASP A 33 -32.68 -2.14 1.21
C ASP A 33 -31.35 -1.39 1.08
N ILE A 34 -30.99 -0.91 -0.12
CA ILE A 34 -29.78 -0.11 -0.34
C ILE A 34 -29.87 1.21 0.42
N LYS A 35 -31.00 1.91 0.36
CA LYS A 35 -31.25 3.13 1.14
C LYS A 35 -31.16 2.91 2.65
N SER A 36 -31.51 1.73 3.11
CA SER A 36 -31.37 1.36 4.52
C SER A 36 -29.95 1.02 4.94
N LEU A 37 -29.12 0.54 4.00
CA LEU A 37 -27.71 0.23 4.24
C LEU A 37 -26.80 1.46 4.19
N PHE A 38 -27.12 2.41 3.29
CA PHE A 38 -26.23 3.53 2.99
C PHE A 38 -26.98 4.87 3.07
N LYS A 39 -26.39 5.80 3.80
CA LYS A 39 -26.92 7.16 3.95
C LYS A 39 -26.78 7.97 2.65
N ASP A 40 -25.67 7.80 1.96
CA ASP A 40 -25.33 8.48 0.70
C ASP A 40 -24.66 7.48 -0.25
N THR A 41 -25.37 7.10 -1.32
CA THR A 41 -24.88 6.14 -2.31
C THR A 41 -23.91 6.76 -3.32
N SER A 42 -23.75 8.07 -3.35
CA SER A 42 -22.78 8.75 -4.21
C SER A 42 -21.34 8.43 -3.81
N LYS A 43 -21.12 8.21 -2.51
CA LYS A 43 -19.83 7.89 -1.90
C LYS A 43 -19.59 6.37 -1.72
N ILE A 44 -20.38 5.53 -2.39
CA ILE A 44 -20.33 4.08 -2.26
C ILE A 44 -20.16 3.42 -3.61
N SER A 45 -19.21 2.49 -3.69
CA SER A 45 -19.09 1.55 -4.80
C SER A 45 -19.70 0.22 -4.39
N PHE A 46 -20.67 -0.31 -5.13
CA PHE A 46 -21.26 -1.59 -4.80
C PHE A 46 -21.57 -2.46 -6.03
N SER A 47 -21.61 -3.77 -5.80
CA SER A 47 -21.82 -4.80 -6.80
C SER A 47 -22.65 -5.94 -6.23
N TYR A 48 -23.46 -6.57 -7.07
CA TYR A 48 -24.19 -7.81 -6.75
C TYR A 48 -23.45 -9.05 -7.22
N ASP A 49 -22.31 -8.88 -7.87
CA ASP A 49 -21.47 -9.95 -8.37
C ASP A 49 -20.12 -9.97 -7.63
N TYR A 50 -19.53 -11.15 -7.52
CA TYR A 50 -18.19 -11.34 -6.99
C TYR A 50 -17.41 -12.33 -7.85
N THR A 51 -16.09 -12.23 -7.81
CA THR A 51 -15.20 -13.22 -8.42
C THR A 51 -14.36 -13.85 -7.32
N GLU A 52 -14.50 -15.16 -7.11
CA GLU A 52 -13.62 -15.87 -6.19
C GLU A 52 -12.17 -15.76 -6.66
N LEU A 53 -11.27 -15.41 -5.75
CA LEU A 53 -9.83 -15.46 -6.01
C LEU A 53 -9.42 -16.93 -5.99
N LYS A 54 -9.38 -17.52 -7.18
CA LYS A 54 -8.96 -18.92 -7.37
C LYS A 54 -7.46 -18.97 -7.61
N ASP A 55 -6.91 -20.16 -7.44
CA ASP A 55 -5.53 -20.47 -7.83
C ASP A 55 -5.25 -19.94 -9.24
N SER A 56 -4.49 -18.87 -9.33
CA SER A 56 -4.23 -18.14 -10.57
C SER A 56 -3.36 -18.94 -11.56
N ARG A 57 -2.60 -19.93 -11.08
CA ARG A 57 -1.78 -20.83 -11.93
C ARG A 57 -2.65 -21.59 -12.92
N LYS A 58 -3.86 -22.00 -12.52
CA LYS A 58 -4.78 -22.76 -13.37
C LYS A 58 -5.55 -21.90 -14.36
N ASN A 59 -5.81 -20.65 -14.04
CA ASN A 59 -6.75 -19.82 -14.79
C ASN A 59 -6.12 -18.63 -15.55
N LYS A 60 -4.83 -18.33 -15.38
CA LYS A 60 -4.13 -17.16 -15.97
C LYS A 60 -4.89 -15.83 -15.83
N THR A 61 -5.96 -15.79 -15.04
CA THR A 61 -6.82 -14.61 -14.87
C THR A 61 -6.35 -13.84 -13.66
N LYS A 62 -6.04 -12.57 -13.88
CA LYS A 62 -5.71 -11.61 -12.80
C LYS A 62 -6.97 -11.21 -12.04
N SER A 63 -7.67 -12.19 -11.46
CA SER A 63 -8.96 -12.01 -10.78
C SER A 63 -8.87 -11.08 -9.56
N TRP A 64 -7.70 -10.97 -8.93
CA TRP A 64 -7.47 -10.04 -7.84
C TRP A 64 -7.79 -8.57 -8.19
N ARG A 65 -7.69 -8.20 -9.49
CA ARG A 65 -8.02 -6.85 -9.98
C ARG A 65 -9.51 -6.49 -9.89
N GLN A 66 -10.36 -7.47 -9.61
CA GLN A 66 -11.79 -7.27 -9.36
C GLN A 66 -12.12 -7.23 -7.88
N GLY A 67 -11.13 -7.37 -7.02
CA GLY A 67 -11.28 -7.27 -5.57
C GLY A 67 -11.57 -5.85 -5.10
N MET A 68 -12.16 -5.76 -3.93
CA MET A 68 -12.28 -4.51 -3.19
C MET A 68 -11.00 -4.27 -2.40
N VAL A 69 -10.64 -3.01 -2.21
CA VAL A 69 -9.37 -2.60 -1.60
C VAL A 69 -9.59 -1.67 -0.41
N SER A 70 -8.68 -1.73 0.56
CA SER A 70 -8.52 -0.73 1.62
C SER A 70 -7.04 -0.54 1.94
N GLY A 71 -6.68 0.58 2.54
CA GLY A 71 -5.31 0.89 2.92
C GLY A 71 -5.23 2.16 3.77
N ASN A 72 -4.04 2.40 4.35
CA ASN A 72 -3.75 3.60 5.13
C ASN A 72 -2.42 4.26 4.73
N GLY A 73 -1.85 3.83 3.61
CA GLY A 73 -0.54 4.27 3.12
C GLY A 73 0.62 3.34 3.51
N LEU A 74 0.48 2.55 4.58
CA LEU A 74 1.47 1.57 5.03
C LEU A 74 0.95 0.14 4.86
N GLN A 75 -0.20 -0.16 5.45
CA GLN A 75 -0.89 -1.45 5.37
C GLN A 75 -2.04 -1.38 4.38
N GLY A 76 -2.38 -2.49 3.77
CA GLY A 76 -3.56 -2.59 2.94
C GLY A 76 -3.97 -4.03 2.65
N PHE A 77 -5.11 -4.19 2.00
CA PHE A 77 -5.58 -5.50 1.57
C PHE A 77 -6.44 -5.42 0.31
N ILE A 78 -6.56 -6.57 -0.35
CA ILE A 78 -7.53 -6.85 -1.42
C ILE A 78 -8.42 -7.98 -0.93
N THR A 79 -9.74 -7.86 -1.07
CA THR A 79 -10.67 -8.97 -0.80
C THR A 79 -11.60 -9.24 -1.96
N SER A 80 -11.91 -10.51 -2.22
CA SER A 80 -12.84 -10.88 -3.29
C SER A 80 -14.29 -10.56 -2.97
N GLY A 81 -14.65 -10.56 -1.70
CA GLY A 81 -16.02 -10.41 -1.25
C GLY A 81 -16.87 -11.67 -1.43
N SER A 82 -16.27 -12.86 -1.61
CA SER A 82 -17.01 -14.11 -1.71
C SER A 82 -17.76 -14.42 -0.40
N PRO A 83 -19.02 -14.87 -0.44
CA PRO A 83 -19.78 -15.12 0.78
C PRO A 83 -19.23 -16.26 1.64
N TYR A 84 -18.75 -17.37 1.05
CA TYR A 84 -18.38 -18.58 1.80
C TYR A 84 -16.92 -19.01 1.69
N SER A 85 -16.18 -18.50 0.73
CA SER A 85 -14.75 -18.76 0.59
C SER A 85 -14.09 -17.47 0.16
N ASP A 86 -13.94 -16.55 1.11
CA ASP A 86 -13.31 -15.26 0.84
C ASP A 86 -11.81 -15.33 1.08
N THR A 87 -11.12 -14.42 0.40
CA THR A 87 -9.68 -14.28 0.52
C THR A 87 -9.31 -12.82 0.73
N PHE A 88 -8.31 -12.63 1.60
CA PHE A 88 -7.66 -11.35 1.82
C PHE A 88 -6.20 -11.46 1.40
N ILE A 89 -5.76 -10.66 0.44
CA ILE A 89 -4.36 -10.52 0.06
C ILE A 89 -3.85 -9.27 0.76
N PHE A 90 -2.95 -9.43 1.73
CA PHE A 90 -2.42 -8.32 2.49
C PHE A 90 -1.23 -7.67 1.80
N GLN A 91 -1.03 -6.39 2.10
CA GLN A 91 -0.02 -5.53 1.51
C GLN A 91 0.72 -4.76 2.61
N ASN A 92 2.00 -4.52 2.39
CA ASN A 92 2.75 -3.49 3.10
C ASN A 92 3.53 -2.66 2.07
N MET A 93 3.54 -1.33 2.21
CA MET A 93 4.15 -0.42 1.25
C MET A 93 5.66 -0.68 1.06
N HIS A 94 6.32 -1.24 2.06
CA HIS A 94 7.76 -1.54 2.03
C HIS A 94 8.12 -2.91 1.43
N PHE A 95 7.14 -3.70 0.97
CA PHE A 95 7.43 -5.00 0.39
C PHE A 95 8.13 -4.88 -0.95
N ILE A 96 9.40 -5.24 -0.99
CA ILE A 96 10.20 -5.37 -2.21
C ILE A 96 10.92 -6.72 -2.23
N MET A 97 11.00 -7.33 -3.40
CA MET A 97 11.63 -8.62 -3.64
C MET A 97 13.09 -8.40 -4.03
N PRO A 98 14.07 -8.82 -3.21
CA PRO A 98 15.47 -8.82 -3.62
C PRO A 98 15.68 -9.63 -4.90
N ASN A 99 16.65 -9.24 -5.70
CA ASN A 99 17.12 -9.97 -6.88
C ASN A 99 18.65 -9.92 -6.99
N GLU A 100 19.23 -10.44 -8.06
CA GLU A 100 20.67 -10.48 -8.28
C GLU A 100 21.30 -9.11 -8.59
N ASN A 101 20.50 -8.07 -8.81
CA ASN A 101 20.99 -6.76 -9.22
C ASN A 101 21.57 -5.98 -8.03
N GLN A 102 22.65 -5.27 -8.31
CA GLN A 102 23.20 -4.29 -7.37
C GLN A 102 22.34 -3.01 -7.42
N ARG A 103 22.16 -2.39 -6.25
CA ARG A 103 21.48 -1.09 -6.13
C ARG A 103 22.48 0.01 -5.82
N ASN A 104 23.49 0.16 -6.68
CA ASN A 104 24.48 1.23 -6.64
C ASN A 104 24.51 1.96 -7.99
N CYS A 105 24.78 3.25 -7.97
CA CYS A 105 24.93 4.02 -9.19
C CYS A 105 26.30 3.77 -9.82
N PRO A 106 26.40 3.18 -11.04
CA PRO A 106 27.69 3.00 -11.70
C PRO A 106 28.36 4.36 -11.97
N GLN A 107 29.68 4.47 -11.73
CA GLN A 107 30.50 5.66 -11.97
C GLN A 107 30.73 5.85 -13.46
N THR A 108 29.88 6.61 -14.13
CA THR A 108 29.94 6.81 -15.58
C THR A 108 30.49 8.16 -16.00
N TYR A 109 30.69 9.10 -15.08
CA TYR A 109 31.22 10.40 -15.45
C TYR A 109 32.65 10.31 -16.02
N ASP A 110 33.43 9.29 -15.64
CA ASP A 110 34.76 9.05 -16.21
C ASP A 110 34.70 8.69 -17.70
N GLU A 111 33.60 8.11 -18.16
CA GLU A 111 33.34 7.73 -19.55
C GLU A 111 32.47 8.74 -20.30
N LEU A 112 32.09 9.83 -19.64
CA LEU A 112 31.09 10.78 -20.16
C LEU A 112 31.47 11.36 -21.51
N GLU A 113 32.73 11.64 -21.74
CA GLU A 113 33.24 12.12 -23.03
C GLU A 113 33.01 11.10 -24.15
N THR A 114 33.24 9.79 -23.87
CA THR A 114 32.99 8.72 -24.82
C THR A 114 31.49 8.62 -25.16
N VAL A 115 30.63 8.77 -24.16
CA VAL A 115 29.17 8.76 -24.33
C VAL A 115 28.74 9.95 -25.19
N LYS A 116 29.22 11.16 -24.91
CA LYS A 116 28.94 12.37 -25.69
C LYS A 116 29.34 12.19 -27.16
N GLN A 117 30.54 11.70 -27.39
CA GLN A 117 31.05 11.44 -28.75
C GLN A 117 30.24 10.38 -29.50
N SER A 118 29.73 9.38 -28.81
CA SER A 118 28.88 8.36 -29.38
C SER A 118 27.53 8.93 -29.80
N ILE A 119 26.92 9.78 -28.98
CA ILE A 119 25.65 10.47 -29.29
C ILE A 119 25.83 11.39 -30.51
N ILE A 120 26.91 12.21 -30.56
CA ILE A 120 27.18 13.11 -31.67
C ILE A 120 27.37 12.35 -32.99
N LYS A 121 28.02 11.22 -32.97
CA LYS A 121 28.20 10.37 -34.14
C LYS A 121 26.96 9.52 -34.50
N CYS A 122 25.84 9.75 -33.86
CA CYS A 122 24.60 8.96 -33.99
C CYS A 122 24.83 7.45 -33.80
N LYS A 123 25.79 7.11 -32.96
CA LYS A 123 26.04 5.72 -32.56
C LYS A 123 25.18 5.37 -31.37
N ASP A 124 24.80 4.10 -31.34
CA ASP A 124 24.11 3.53 -30.21
C ASP A 124 25.02 3.52 -28.98
N ILE A 125 24.49 3.89 -27.83
CA ILE A 125 25.20 3.87 -26.53
C ILE A 125 25.08 2.49 -25.84
N THR A 126 24.52 1.49 -26.53
CA THR A 126 24.23 0.16 -25.97
C THR A 126 25.46 -0.68 -25.61
N ASP A 127 26.64 -0.36 -26.15
CA ASP A 127 27.84 -1.17 -25.91
C ASP A 127 28.33 -1.19 -24.44
N ASN A 128 27.83 -0.26 -23.60
CA ASN A 128 28.10 -0.16 -22.18
C ASN A 128 26.82 -0.21 -21.31
N ALA A 129 25.76 -0.80 -21.84
CA ALA A 129 24.49 -0.82 -21.15
C ALA A 129 24.47 -1.87 -20.01
N ASN A 130 24.55 -1.42 -18.79
CA ASN A 130 24.09 -2.19 -17.64
C ASN A 130 22.60 -1.92 -17.46
N TYR A 131 21.79 -2.96 -17.52
CA TYR A 131 20.39 -2.93 -17.17
C TYR A 131 20.18 -3.70 -15.88
N ASP A 132 20.39 -3.03 -14.76
CA ASP A 132 20.00 -3.52 -13.47
C ASP A 132 18.65 -2.91 -13.12
N ASP A 133 17.62 -3.73 -13.01
CA ASP A 133 16.30 -3.25 -12.64
C ASP A 133 16.17 -3.08 -11.12
N VAL A 134 15.42 -2.07 -10.68
CA VAL A 134 15.10 -1.90 -9.27
C VAL A 134 14.23 -3.07 -8.77
N TYR A 135 14.23 -3.30 -7.46
CA TYR A 135 13.51 -4.43 -6.87
C TYR A 135 12.00 -4.27 -7.03
N ARG A 136 11.31 -5.39 -7.17
CA ARG A 136 9.87 -5.43 -7.48
C ARG A 136 9.04 -5.43 -6.23
N TYR A 137 7.92 -4.75 -6.28
CA TYR A 137 6.88 -4.81 -5.26
C TYR A 137 6.12 -6.15 -5.33
N HIS A 138 5.81 -6.73 -4.15
CA HIS A 138 5.13 -8.02 -4.06
C HIS A 138 4.01 -8.01 -3.01
N PRO A 139 3.03 -8.95 -3.09
CA PRO A 139 2.00 -9.14 -2.08
C PRO A 139 2.54 -9.88 -0.85
N GLY A 140 1.88 -9.72 0.29
CA GLY A 140 2.10 -10.51 1.50
C GLY A 140 1.40 -11.87 1.48
N GLY A 141 0.83 -12.26 2.62
CA GLY A 141 0.04 -13.49 2.75
C GLY A 141 -1.37 -13.38 2.18
N GLN A 142 -1.90 -14.50 1.69
CA GLN A 142 -3.31 -14.63 1.31
C GLN A 142 -4.05 -15.43 2.37
N LEU A 143 -4.87 -14.75 3.19
CA LEU A 143 -5.73 -15.37 4.19
C LEU A 143 -7.03 -15.82 3.54
N ARG A 144 -7.43 -17.05 3.80
CA ARG A 144 -8.71 -17.64 3.40
C ARG A 144 -9.65 -17.78 4.58
N LEU A 145 -10.90 -17.39 4.35
CA LEU A 145 -12.02 -17.59 5.26
C LEU A 145 -12.95 -18.62 4.60
N ASP A 146 -12.94 -19.86 5.06
CA ASP A 146 -13.79 -20.92 4.52
C ASP A 146 -14.97 -21.23 5.46
N PHE A 147 -16.17 -21.07 4.94
CA PHE A 147 -17.44 -21.44 5.57
C PHE A 147 -18.09 -22.61 4.85
N ASP A 148 -18.98 -23.31 5.51
CA ASP A 148 -19.84 -24.30 4.84
C ASP A 148 -20.70 -23.63 3.77
N LYS A 149 -20.50 -24.00 2.52
CA LYS A 149 -21.18 -23.40 1.37
C LYS A 149 -22.68 -23.70 1.39
N LYS A 150 -23.50 -22.65 1.25
CA LYS A 150 -24.97 -22.70 1.19
C LYS A 150 -25.48 -21.82 0.05
N SER A 151 -26.78 -21.91 -0.23
CA SER A 151 -27.41 -21.04 -1.23
C SER A 151 -27.53 -19.61 -0.68
N THR A 152 -26.95 -18.67 -1.37
CA THR A 152 -26.89 -17.25 -1.01
C THR A 152 -28.06 -16.48 -1.65
N LYS A 153 -28.63 -15.55 -0.91
CA LYS A 153 -29.63 -14.57 -1.36
C LYS A 153 -29.22 -13.18 -0.92
N ASN A 154 -29.78 -12.17 -1.56
CA ASN A 154 -29.60 -10.75 -1.20
C ASN A 154 -28.12 -10.36 -1.01
N TYR A 155 -27.26 -10.89 -1.89
CA TYR A 155 -25.83 -10.63 -1.83
C TYR A 155 -25.53 -9.22 -2.32
N ILE A 156 -24.68 -8.52 -1.56
CA ILE A 156 -24.06 -7.24 -1.95
C ILE A 156 -22.65 -7.17 -1.40
N ARG A 157 -21.71 -6.70 -2.21
CA ARG A 157 -20.40 -6.25 -1.75
C ARG A 157 -20.23 -4.77 -2.04
N TYR A 158 -19.52 -4.06 -1.18
CA TYR A 158 -19.38 -2.62 -1.29
C TYR A 158 -18.07 -2.10 -0.70
N THR A 159 -17.66 -0.93 -1.17
CA THR A 159 -16.67 -0.07 -0.53
C THR A 159 -17.36 1.24 -0.19
N ASP A 160 -17.44 1.54 1.08
CA ASP A 160 -17.90 2.82 1.61
C ASP A 160 -16.69 3.77 1.68
N TYR A 161 -16.64 4.71 0.79
CA TYR A 161 -15.55 5.66 0.69
C TYR A 161 -15.54 6.68 1.85
N GLU A 162 -16.69 6.97 2.45
CA GLU A 162 -16.81 7.92 3.56
C GLU A 162 -16.24 7.35 4.86
N THR A 163 -16.38 6.04 5.08
CA THR A 163 -15.88 5.37 6.28
C THR A 163 -14.64 4.52 6.03
N SER A 164 -14.16 4.47 4.79
CA SER A 164 -13.06 3.59 4.36
C SER A 164 -13.29 2.10 4.65
N GLN A 165 -14.54 1.68 4.78
CA GLN A 165 -14.92 0.30 5.03
C GLN A 165 -15.21 -0.46 3.74
N VAL A 166 -14.77 -1.72 3.72
CA VAL A 166 -15.13 -2.71 2.71
C VAL A 166 -16.10 -3.70 3.35
N GLY A 167 -17.24 -3.94 2.69
CA GLY A 167 -18.29 -4.77 3.27
C GLY A 167 -18.83 -5.83 2.32
N VAL A 168 -19.35 -6.91 2.93
CA VAL A 168 -20.11 -7.98 2.28
C VAL A 168 -21.29 -8.31 3.15
N ASP A 169 -22.49 -8.20 2.59
CA ASP A 169 -23.74 -8.57 3.23
C ASP A 169 -24.48 -9.59 2.37
N PHE A 170 -25.01 -10.64 2.98
CA PHE A 170 -25.82 -11.63 2.29
C PHE A 170 -26.75 -12.37 3.27
N THR A 171 -27.75 -13.05 2.73
CA THR A 171 -28.64 -13.95 3.48
C THR A 171 -28.53 -15.38 2.97
N ASP A 172 -28.71 -16.31 3.88
CA ASP A 172 -28.90 -17.72 3.59
C ASP A 172 -30.02 -18.31 4.49
N LYS A 173 -30.17 -19.62 4.48
CA LYS A 173 -31.17 -20.30 5.33
C LYS A 173 -30.95 -20.12 6.84
N ASN A 174 -29.75 -19.70 7.26
CA ASN A 174 -29.38 -19.53 8.67
C ASN A 174 -29.46 -18.04 9.13
N GLY A 175 -29.74 -17.11 8.23
CA GLY A 175 -29.88 -15.70 8.58
C GLY A 175 -29.13 -14.74 7.67
N THR A 176 -28.93 -13.52 8.15
CA THR A 176 -28.17 -12.48 7.46
C THR A 176 -26.77 -12.38 8.05
N TRP A 177 -25.80 -12.35 7.18
CA TRP A 177 -24.38 -12.32 7.48
C TRP A 177 -23.77 -10.99 7.03
N LYS A 178 -22.88 -10.46 7.86
CA LYS A 178 -22.16 -9.24 7.55
C LYS A 178 -20.68 -9.42 7.86
N ARG A 179 -19.84 -9.01 6.93
CA ARG A 179 -18.40 -8.85 7.11
C ARG A 179 -18.01 -7.46 6.73
N THR A 180 -17.34 -6.75 7.62
CA THR A 180 -16.80 -5.41 7.38
C THR A 180 -15.33 -5.38 7.72
N SER A 181 -14.55 -4.68 6.90
CA SER A 181 -13.11 -4.56 7.07
C SER A 181 -12.64 -3.15 6.74
N PHE A 182 -11.62 -2.68 7.44
CA PHE A 182 -10.91 -1.44 7.12
C PHE A 182 -9.46 -1.54 7.53
N THR A 183 -8.61 -0.69 6.96
CA THR A 183 -7.23 -0.53 7.40
C THR A 183 -7.16 0.69 8.32
N SER A 184 -6.83 0.48 9.60
CA SER A 184 -6.81 1.54 10.61
C SER A 184 -5.72 2.56 10.32
N MET A 185 -6.08 3.85 10.24
CA MET A 185 -5.12 4.96 10.19
C MET A 185 -4.55 5.31 11.57
N ALA A 186 -5.17 4.78 12.64
CA ALA A 186 -4.76 5.05 14.02
C ALA A 186 -3.82 3.98 14.59
N ASP A 187 -3.78 2.78 13.97
CA ASP A 187 -3.08 1.63 14.57
C ASP A 187 -2.22 0.85 13.56
N ASP A 188 -2.29 1.18 12.26
CA ASP A 188 -1.55 0.49 11.18
C ASP A 188 -1.78 -1.01 11.14
N VAL A 189 -3.04 -1.42 11.29
CA VAL A 189 -3.50 -2.81 11.18
C VAL A 189 -4.77 -2.89 10.36
N VAL A 190 -4.99 -4.04 9.73
CA VAL A 190 -6.27 -4.37 9.08
C VAL A 190 -7.20 -4.98 10.12
N ILE A 191 -8.39 -4.43 10.27
CA ILE A 191 -9.41 -4.88 11.22
C ILE A 191 -10.60 -5.41 10.44
N THR A 192 -10.97 -6.68 10.68
CA THR A 192 -12.12 -7.34 10.08
C THR A 192 -13.07 -7.84 11.16
N LYS A 193 -14.35 -7.52 11.03
CA LYS A 193 -15.46 -8.01 11.87
C LYS A 193 -16.38 -8.90 11.05
N LEU A 194 -16.64 -10.09 11.56
CA LEU A 194 -17.67 -11.00 11.06
C LEU A 194 -18.76 -11.08 12.12
N ASN A 195 -19.99 -10.81 11.72
CA ASN A 195 -21.15 -10.91 12.59
C ASN A 195 -22.38 -11.36 11.80
N LYS A 196 -23.43 -11.66 12.53
CA LYS A 196 -24.72 -12.06 11.98
C LYS A 196 -25.85 -11.30 12.66
N SER A 197 -26.96 -11.13 11.96
CA SER A 197 -28.11 -10.34 12.43
C SER A 197 -29.21 -11.15 13.10
N SER A 198 -29.18 -12.49 13.04
CA SER A 198 -30.28 -13.32 13.58
C SER A 198 -29.88 -14.08 14.84
N SER A 199 -30.78 -14.11 15.83
CA SER A 199 -30.65 -14.97 17.02
C SER A 199 -30.65 -16.45 16.63
N GLY A 200 -29.82 -17.26 17.26
CA GLY A 200 -29.77 -18.70 17.09
C GLY A 200 -28.78 -19.24 16.04
N SER A 201 -28.34 -18.46 15.08
CA SER A 201 -27.25 -18.90 14.17
C SER A 201 -25.90 -18.58 14.77
N LYS A 202 -24.87 -19.36 14.45
CA LYS A 202 -23.50 -19.20 14.96
C LYS A 202 -22.53 -19.19 13.79
N LEU A 203 -21.39 -18.50 13.97
CA LEU A 203 -20.29 -18.48 13.01
C LEU A 203 -19.47 -19.77 13.15
N ASN A 204 -19.33 -20.47 12.04
CA ASN A 204 -18.50 -21.66 11.90
C ASN A 204 -17.66 -21.49 10.63
N LEU A 205 -16.34 -21.40 10.79
CA LEU A 205 -15.42 -21.19 9.68
C LEU A 205 -14.03 -21.72 10.00
N THR A 206 -13.25 -21.93 8.94
CA THR A 206 -11.82 -22.23 9.06
C THR A 206 -11.02 -21.09 8.45
N LEU A 207 -10.02 -20.62 9.18
CA LEU A 207 -9.03 -19.63 8.75
C LEU A 207 -7.73 -20.34 8.39
N SER A 208 -7.16 -20.02 7.24
CA SER A 208 -5.85 -20.54 6.84
C SER A 208 -5.16 -19.59 5.88
N PHE A 209 -3.84 -19.50 5.94
CA PHE A 209 -3.10 -18.90 4.84
C PHE A 209 -3.05 -19.86 3.65
N ASP A 210 -3.30 -19.36 2.46
CA ASP A 210 -3.06 -20.10 1.22
C ASP A 210 -1.55 -20.25 0.98
N ASN A 211 -1.18 -21.18 0.09
CA ASN A 211 0.20 -21.28 -0.37
C ASN A 211 0.56 -20.07 -1.24
N LEU A 212 1.83 -19.65 -1.22
CA LEU A 212 2.28 -18.50 -2.02
C LEU A 212 2.05 -18.72 -3.51
N SER A 213 2.13 -19.95 -3.99
CA SER A 213 1.84 -20.32 -5.38
C SER A 213 0.39 -20.11 -5.82
N THR A 214 -0.53 -19.80 -4.91
CA THR A 214 -1.90 -19.40 -5.27
C THR A 214 -1.98 -17.96 -5.78
N LEU A 215 -0.98 -17.14 -5.46
CA LEU A 215 -0.81 -15.80 -5.99
C LEU A 215 -0.29 -15.84 -7.44
N ALA A 216 -0.67 -14.88 -8.25
CA ALA A 216 -0.30 -14.86 -9.66
C ALA A 216 1.21 -14.67 -9.85
N ASN A 217 1.75 -15.30 -10.88
CA ASN A 217 3.15 -15.21 -11.30
C ASN A 217 4.18 -15.63 -10.22
N PHE A 218 3.75 -16.38 -9.20
CA PHE A 218 4.68 -16.96 -8.23
C PHE A 218 5.51 -18.07 -8.88
N GLY A 219 6.83 -18.03 -8.67
CA GLY A 219 7.77 -19.02 -9.19
C GLY A 219 8.23 -18.79 -10.63
N ASP A 220 7.83 -17.67 -11.27
CA ASP A 220 8.26 -17.34 -12.63
C ASP A 220 9.69 -16.75 -12.68
N SER A 221 10.26 -16.37 -11.52
CA SER A 221 11.62 -15.83 -11.39
C SER A 221 12.20 -16.06 -9.99
N ASP A 222 12.60 -15.00 -9.33
CA ASP A 222 13.29 -15.00 -8.03
C ASP A 222 12.47 -15.65 -6.90
N GLU A 223 11.13 -15.56 -6.97
CA GLU A 223 10.23 -16.12 -5.98
C GLU A 223 10.33 -17.65 -5.84
N ALA A 224 10.83 -18.34 -6.89
CA ALA A 224 11.03 -19.79 -6.85
C ALA A 224 12.01 -20.24 -5.74
N ASN A 225 12.87 -19.35 -5.29
CA ASN A 225 13.88 -19.63 -4.25
C ASN A 225 13.43 -19.23 -2.83
N MET A 226 12.24 -18.64 -2.68
CA MET A 226 11.71 -18.31 -1.36
C MET A 226 11.40 -19.57 -0.55
N LYS A 227 11.62 -19.49 0.76
CA LYS A 227 11.17 -20.50 1.74
C LYS A 227 10.14 -19.88 2.65
N TYR A 228 9.06 -20.61 2.97
CA TYR A 228 8.03 -20.09 3.85
C TYR A 228 7.42 -21.14 4.76
N LYS A 229 6.90 -20.68 5.90
CA LYS A 229 6.19 -21.48 6.91
C LYS A 229 4.84 -20.85 7.23
N LYS A 230 3.93 -21.68 7.73
CA LYS A 230 2.68 -21.27 8.36
C LYS A 230 2.73 -21.66 9.84
N LEU A 231 2.41 -20.71 10.70
CA LEU A 231 2.48 -20.90 12.14
C LEU A 231 1.09 -20.68 12.74
N THR A 232 0.72 -21.49 13.70
CA THR A 232 -0.50 -21.34 14.52
C THR A 232 -0.16 -21.79 15.92
N ASP A 233 -0.41 -20.96 16.93
CA ASP A 233 -0.21 -21.33 18.33
C ASP A 233 -1.21 -22.37 18.80
N ASP A 234 -0.88 -23.09 19.87
CA ASP A 234 -1.72 -24.18 20.38
C ASP A 234 -3.07 -23.69 20.95
N ASN A 235 -3.15 -22.42 21.33
CA ASN A 235 -4.39 -21.79 21.81
C ASN A 235 -5.24 -21.23 20.66
N ALA A 236 -4.82 -21.39 19.42
CA ALA A 236 -5.48 -20.84 18.24
C ALA A 236 -5.74 -19.31 18.36
N THR A 237 -4.75 -18.57 18.91
CA THR A 237 -4.85 -17.14 19.12
C THR A 237 -4.41 -16.36 17.89
N TYR A 238 -3.40 -16.89 17.18
CA TYR A 238 -2.93 -16.29 15.93
C TYR A 238 -2.57 -17.34 14.88
N LEU A 239 -2.57 -16.89 13.63
CA LEU A 239 -1.96 -17.61 12.51
C LEU A 239 -1.04 -16.64 11.76
N ALA A 240 0.08 -17.17 11.29
CA ALA A 240 1.07 -16.40 10.55
C ALA A 240 1.53 -17.14 9.29
N LEU A 241 1.82 -16.39 8.26
CA LEU A 241 2.67 -16.81 7.15
C LEU A 241 3.96 -16.02 7.25
N VAL A 242 5.09 -16.72 7.31
CA VAL A 242 6.42 -16.11 7.34
C VAL A 242 7.25 -16.65 6.19
N SER A 243 7.91 -15.78 5.46
CA SER A 243 8.70 -16.11 4.28
C SER A 243 10.09 -15.51 4.36
N HIS A 244 11.07 -16.30 3.97
CA HIS A 244 12.45 -15.87 3.79
C HIS A 244 12.66 -15.47 2.32
N TYR A 245 13.22 -14.28 2.11
CA TYR A 245 13.67 -13.88 0.77
C TYR A 245 14.87 -14.71 0.33
N PRO A 246 15.04 -14.96 -0.97
CA PRO A 246 16.27 -15.55 -1.44
C PRO A 246 17.44 -14.57 -1.24
N ASP A 247 18.60 -15.12 -0.86
CA ASP A 247 19.85 -14.37 -0.81
C ASP A 247 20.59 -14.48 -2.14
N TYR A 248 20.97 -13.35 -2.71
CA TYR A 248 21.74 -13.26 -3.93
C TYR A 248 23.12 -12.68 -3.64
N GLU A 249 24.15 -13.18 -4.31
CA GLU A 249 25.53 -12.78 -4.05
C GLU A 249 25.72 -11.26 -4.18
N LYS A 250 25.13 -10.66 -5.21
CA LYS A 250 25.24 -9.23 -5.51
C LYS A 250 24.24 -8.34 -4.78
N SER A 251 23.17 -8.91 -4.19
CA SER A 251 22.17 -8.13 -3.47
C SER A 251 22.74 -7.59 -2.16
N GLU A 252 22.46 -6.34 -1.85
CA GLU A 252 22.75 -5.73 -0.55
C GLU A 252 21.79 -6.21 0.55
N LEU A 253 20.60 -6.70 0.16
CA LEU A 253 19.59 -7.17 1.08
C LEU A 253 19.79 -8.66 1.35
N LYS A 254 20.41 -8.96 2.47
CA LYS A 254 20.72 -10.33 2.92
C LYS A 254 19.88 -10.70 4.13
N ASN A 255 19.63 -12.00 4.32
CA ASN A 255 18.92 -12.56 5.46
C ASN A 255 17.55 -11.91 5.70
N GLY A 256 16.90 -11.47 4.63
CA GLY A 256 15.63 -10.77 4.68
C GLY A 256 14.43 -11.69 4.59
N GLY A 257 13.28 -11.14 5.00
CA GLY A 257 12.01 -11.81 4.86
C GLY A 257 10.84 -10.94 5.27
N TYR A 258 9.65 -11.50 5.19
CA TYR A 258 8.43 -10.84 5.61
C TYR A 258 7.48 -11.79 6.34
N ALA A 259 6.58 -11.21 7.10
CA ALA A 259 5.51 -11.96 7.75
C ALA A 259 4.15 -11.27 7.52
N THR A 260 3.09 -12.08 7.52
CA THR A 260 1.71 -11.63 7.66
C THR A 260 1.10 -12.40 8.82
N VAL A 261 0.68 -11.69 9.86
CA VAL A 261 0.15 -12.27 11.10
C VAL A 261 -1.29 -11.81 11.30
N THR A 262 -2.18 -12.74 11.59
CA THR A 262 -3.58 -12.48 11.93
C THR A 262 -3.86 -12.97 13.35
N TYR A 263 -4.25 -12.06 14.23
CA TYR A 263 -4.71 -12.32 15.59
C TYR A 263 -6.23 -12.51 15.59
N VAL A 264 -6.72 -13.56 16.26
CA VAL A 264 -8.12 -14.00 16.18
C VAL A 264 -8.82 -13.86 17.51
N ILE A 265 -9.83 -13.00 17.57
CA ILE A 265 -10.69 -12.78 18.74
C ILE A 265 -12.09 -13.31 18.41
N THR A 266 -12.70 -14.05 19.32
CA THR A 266 -14.08 -14.54 19.18
C THR A 266 -14.91 -14.11 20.39
N SER A 267 -16.15 -13.68 20.11
CA SER A 267 -17.18 -13.56 21.15
C SER A 267 -17.97 -14.87 21.16
N GLY A 268 -17.92 -15.60 22.26
CA GLY A 268 -18.50 -16.96 22.35
C GLY A 268 -17.81 -17.99 21.47
N GLY A 269 -18.32 -19.22 21.51
CA GLY A 269 -17.81 -20.32 20.71
C GLY A 269 -16.45 -20.85 21.15
N ASN A 270 -15.81 -21.61 20.26
CA ASN A 270 -14.51 -22.24 20.49
C ASN A 270 -13.57 -22.02 19.31
N LYS A 271 -12.26 -21.98 19.59
CA LYS A 271 -11.18 -21.95 18.59
C LYS A 271 -10.27 -23.14 18.81
N GLU A 272 -9.86 -23.78 17.73
CA GLU A 272 -8.89 -24.87 17.77
C GLU A 272 -7.92 -24.80 16.60
N LYS A 273 -6.66 -25.15 16.85
CA LYS A 273 -5.66 -25.36 15.82
C LYS A 273 -6.01 -26.63 15.05
N VAL A 274 -5.97 -26.55 13.74
CA VAL A 274 -6.26 -27.68 12.85
C VAL A 274 -5.19 -27.83 11.77
N LEU A 275 -5.00 -29.05 11.29
CA LEU A 275 -4.24 -29.31 10.08
C LEU A 275 -5.15 -29.11 8.86
N ILE A 276 -4.64 -28.42 7.86
CA ILE A 276 -5.33 -28.20 6.61
C ILE A 276 -4.93 -29.28 5.61
N ASP A 277 -5.87 -30.12 5.25
CA ASP A 277 -5.70 -31.36 4.45
C ASP A 277 -5.40 -31.09 2.94
N LYS A 278 -4.70 -30.02 2.64
CA LYS A 278 -4.22 -29.74 1.27
C LYS A 278 -2.75 -30.09 1.19
N LYS A 279 -2.43 -31.19 0.50
CA LYS A 279 -1.05 -31.50 0.14
C LYS A 279 -0.47 -30.31 -0.62
N THR A 280 0.63 -29.80 -0.13
CA THR A 280 1.43 -28.82 -0.84
C THR A 280 2.55 -29.57 -1.54
N ASP A 281 2.53 -29.57 -2.87
CA ASP A 281 3.62 -30.11 -3.69
C ASP A 281 4.77 -29.09 -3.84
N GLU A 282 4.77 -28.03 -3.03
CA GLU A 282 5.71 -26.94 -3.13
C GLU A 282 6.96 -27.22 -2.33
N THR A 283 8.11 -27.16 -2.99
CA THR A 283 9.42 -27.33 -2.35
C THR A 283 9.79 -26.13 -1.45
N GLN A 284 9.11 -24.99 -1.63
CA GLN A 284 9.31 -23.79 -0.83
C GLN A 284 8.57 -23.81 0.51
N PHE A 285 7.51 -24.60 0.63
CA PHE A 285 6.74 -24.70 1.86
C PHE A 285 7.39 -25.67 2.85
N LEU A 286 7.63 -25.21 4.06
CA LEU A 286 8.30 -25.95 5.12
C LEU A 286 7.38 -26.12 6.33
N GLY A 287 7.31 -27.35 6.85
CA GLY A 287 6.54 -27.66 8.06
C GLY A 287 5.08 -28.07 7.80
N GLU A 288 4.22 -27.84 8.79
CA GLU A 288 2.82 -28.26 8.76
C GLU A 288 1.90 -27.17 8.22
N ASN A 289 0.93 -27.58 7.40
CA ASN A 289 -0.11 -26.69 6.92
C ASN A 289 -1.20 -26.52 7.99
N THR A 290 -1.06 -25.52 8.83
CA THR A 290 -1.95 -25.27 9.96
C THR A 290 -2.96 -24.14 9.68
N GLY A 291 -4.05 -24.15 10.44
CA GLY A 291 -5.08 -23.12 10.43
C GLY A 291 -5.83 -23.09 11.75
N ILE A 292 -6.84 -22.23 11.83
CA ILE A 292 -7.72 -22.09 13.00
C ILE A 292 -9.14 -22.42 12.58
N LYS A 293 -9.74 -23.39 13.25
CA LYS A 293 -11.17 -23.67 13.13
C LYS A 293 -11.93 -22.99 14.26
N ILE A 294 -12.96 -22.25 13.88
CA ILE A 294 -13.86 -21.53 14.79
C ILE A 294 -15.21 -22.21 14.73
N THR A 295 -15.79 -22.52 15.91
CA THR A 295 -17.11 -23.14 16.03
C THR A 295 -17.98 -22.36 17.00
N ASP A 296 -19.25 -22.17 16.62
CA ASP A 296 -20.32 -21.57 17.41
C ASP A 296 -20.02 -20.15 17.97
N ALA A 297 -19.23 -19.36 17.29
CA ALA A 297 -18.97 -17.98 17.68
C ALA A 297 -20.16 -17.05 17.36
N ASP A 298 -20.36 -16.03 18.21
CA ASP A 298 -21.33 -14.96 17.98
C ASP A 298 -20.76 -13.87 17.05
N SER A 299 -19.50 -13.51 17.27
CA SER A 299 -18.73 -12.62 16.43
C SER A 299 -17.28 -13.10 16.32
N VAL A 300 -16.63 -12.73 15.23
CA VAL A 300 -15.20 -12.99 15.02
C VAL A 300 -14.54 -11.67 14.60
N TYR A 301 -13.41 -11.35 15.21
CA TYR A 301 -12.60 -10.21 14.86
C TYR A 301 -11.20 -10.70 14.46
N LEU A 302 -10.73 -10.21 13.34
CA LEU A 302 -9.40 -10.51 12.81
C LEU A 302 -8.61 -9.21 12.76
N LEU A 303 -7.49 -9.18 13.47
CA LEU A 303 -6.53 -8.09 13.41
C LEU A 303 -5.32 -8.59 12.64
N THR A 304 -4.97 -7.94 11.54
CA THR A 304 -3.86 -8.40 10.68
C THR A 304 -2.85 -7.29 10.44
N VAL A 305 -1.58 -7.66 10.54
CA VAL A 305 -0.45 -6.81 10.15
C VAL A 305 0.50 -7.60 9.26
N SER A 306 1.10 -6.91 8.32
CA SER A 306 2.20 -7.44 7.50
C SER A 306 3.43 -6.56 7.70
N ASP A 307 4.61 -7.17 7.81
CA ASP A 307 5.86 -6.43 7.96
C ASP A 307 7.03 -7.21 7.36
N ARG A 308 8.17 -6.55 7.17
CA ARG A 308 9.41 -7.13 6.67
C ARG A 308 10.61 -6.76 7.54
N THR A 309 11.66 -7.55 7.43
CA THR A 309 12.98 -7.25 8.01
C THR A 309 14.08 -7.88 7.18
N TYR A 310 15.31 -7.41 7.34
CA TYR A 310 16.53 -8.03 6.81
C TYR A 310 17.38 -8.67 7.91
N ASP A 311 16.79 -8.92 9.08
CA ASP A 311 17.42 -9.56 10.23
C ASP A 311 16.65 -10.83 10.64
N MET A 312 16.50 -11.76 9.71
CA MET A 312 15.83 -13.05 9.95
C MET A 312 16.78 -14.24 10.16
N GLY A 313 18.09 -13.99 10.18
CA GLY A 313 19.08 -15.05 10.21
C GLY A 313 19.30 -15.67 8.82
N LYS A 314 20.07 -16.74 8.77
CA LYS A 314 20.44 -17.41 7.51
C LYS A 314 19.35 -18.33 7.01
N ASN A 315 19.24 -18.51 5.70
CA ASN A 315 18.28 -19.40 5.07
C ASN A 315 18.42 -20.87 5.51
N ASP A 316 19.62 -21.33 5.78
CA ASP A 316 19.88 -22.69 6.26
C ASP A 316 19.36 -22.95 7.68
N ASP A 317 19.20 -21.91 8.49
CA ASP A 317 18.64 -22.00 9.83
C ASP A 317 17.10 -21.85 9.84
N PHE A 318 16.49 -21.37 8.76
CA PHE A 318 15.06 -21.09 8.67
C PHE A 318 14.19 -22.32 8.97
N GLU A 319 14.58 -23.50 8.53
CA GLU A 319 13.85 -24.74 8.76
C GLU A 319 13.77 -25.15 10.24
N LYS A 320 14.79 -24.76 11.02
CA LYS A 320 14.91 -25.11 12.44
C LYS A 320 14.24 -24.10 13.37
N GLN A 321 13.95 -22.91 12.88
CA GLN A 321 13.35 -21.84 13.69
C GLN A 321 11.85 -22.09 13.89
N ASN A 322 11.39 -22.08 15.14
CA ASN A 322 9.97 -22.21 15.49
C ASN A 322 9.23 -20.87 15.45
N GLY A 323 9.94 -19.78 15.42
CA GLY A 323 9.42 -18.41 15.33
C GLY A 323 10.54 -17.47 14.96
N PHE A 324 10.15 -16.27 14.55
CA PHE A 324 11.09 -15.23 14.18
C PHE A 324 10.73 -13.98 14.97
N LYS A 325 11.74 -13.20 15.30
CA LYS A 325 11.52 -11.92 15.99
C LYS A 325 10.49 -11.05 15.26
N LEU A 326 10.50 -11.03 13.94
CA LEU A 326 9.50 -10.32 13.13
C LEU A 326 8.05 -10.78 13.43
N VAL A 327 7.83 -12.10 13.57
CA VAL A 327 6.49 -12.63 13.91
C VAL A 327 6.12 -12.23 15.34
N GLU A 328 7.06 -12.30 16.28
CA GLU A 328 6.85 -11.88 17.67
C GLU A 328 6.53 -10.39 17.77
N ASP A 329 7.25 -9.54 17.03
CA ASP A 329 6.99 -8.09 16.97
C ASP A 329 5.60 -7.79 16.37
N CYS A 330 5.20 -8.51 15.32
CA CYS A 330 3.84 -8.43 14.76
C CYS A 330 2.77 -8.85 15.77
N ILE A 331 2.99 -9.95 16.50
CA ILE A 331 2.07 -10.43 17.55
C ILE A 331 1.94 -9.39 18.65
N ALA A 332 3.06 -8.88 19.16
CA ALA A 332 3.07 -7.86 20.21
C ALA A 332 2.30 -6.58 19.80
N LYS A 333 2.45 -6.15 18.54
CA LYS A 333 1.67 -5.04 17.98
C LYS A 333 0.17 -5.36 18.00
N LEU A 334 -0.23 -6.54 17.52
CA LEU A 334 -1.63 -6.95 17.46
C LEU A 334 -2.26 -7.13 18.84
N GLU A 335 -1.52 -7.68 19.80
CA GLU A 335 -1.94 -7.77 21.21
C GLU A 335 -2.13 -6.39 21.84
N GLY A 336 -1.24 -5.45 21.55
CA GLY A 336 -1.37 -4.06 21.97
C GLY A 336 -2.65 -3.40 21.43
N VAL A 337 -2.98 -3.62 20.16
CA VAL A 337 -4.22 -3.14 19.54
C VAL A 337 -5.45 -3.84 20.14
N ALA A 338 -5.39 -5.15 20.35
CA ALA A 338 -6.46 -5.90 21.00
C ALA A 338 -6.74 -5.39 22.43
N ALA A 339 -5.68 -5.12 23.19
CA ALA A 339 -5.80 -4.56 24.54
C ALA A 339 -6.34 -3.12 24.55
N LYS A 340 -5.91 -2.27 23.61
CA LYS A 340 -6.41 -0.88 23.44
C LYS A 340 -7.91 -0.79 23.23
N TYR A 341 -8.47 -1.79 22.54
CA TYR A 341 -9.88 -1.89 22.20
C TYR A 341 -10.61 -3.06 22.88
N ALA A 342 -10.10 -3.51 24.02
CA ALA A 342 -10.78 -4.54 24.80
C ALA A 342 -12.14 -4.01 25.29
N GLY A 343 -13.22 -4.73 24.93
CA GLY A 343 -14.58 -4.52 25.41
C GLY A 343 -14.94 -5.45 26.58
N ASN A 344 -16.20 -5.45 27.00
CA ASN A 344 -16.73 -6.36 28.02
C ASN A 344 -16.89 -7.79 27.45
N ASN A 345 -15.81 -8.56 27.41
CA ASN A 345 -15.67 -9.90 26.81
C ASN A 345 -15.58 -9.92 25.27
N ASP A 346 -15.23 -8.80 24.64
CA ASP A 346 -15.23 -8.67 23.19
C ASP A 346 -14.22 -7.60 22.72
N PHE A 347 -14.05 -7.44 21.42
CA PHE A 347 -13.28 -6.37 20.79
C PHE A 347 -14.22 -5.22 20.41
N ASP A 348 -13.92 -4.00 20.88
CA ASP A 348 -14.71 -2.81 20.56
C ASP A 348 -14.36 -2.29 19.17
N TYR A 349 -14.96 -2.94 18.16
CA TYR A 349 -14.80 -2.59 16.76
C TYR A 349 -15.23 -1.15 16.47
N ASP A 350 -16.30 -0.68 17.09
CA ASP A 350 -16.84 0.64 16.82
C ASP A 350 -15.92 1.75 17.35
N LYS A 351 -15.28 1.52 18.50
CA LYS A 351 -14.25 2.43 19.02
C LYS A 351 -13.00 2.43 18.12
N ALA A 352 -12.56 1.28 17.62
CA ALA A 352 -11.44 1.20 16.69
C ALA A 352 -11.76 1.92 15.37
N LEU A 353 -12.97 1.75 14.83
CA LEU A 353 -13.44 2.46 13.65
C LEU A 353 -13.51 3.97 13.89
N ASN A 354 -14.04 4.42 15.02
CA ASN A 354 -14.12 5.86 15.35
C ASN A 354 -12.73 6.50 15.39
N ASN A 355 -11.73 5.84 16.01
CA ASN A 355 -10.36 6.35 16.03
C ASN A 355 -9.76 6.46 14.62
N HIS A 356 -10.06 5.49 13.74
CA HIS A 356 -9.70 5.58 12.33
C HIS A 356 -10.38 6.78 11.64
N LEU A 357 -11.69 6.96 11.88
CA LEU A 357 -12.48 8.02 11.26
C LEU A 357 -12.07 9.43 11.72
N GLU A 358 -11.60 9.60 12.95
CA GLU A 358 -11.05 10.88 13.42
C GLU A 358 -9.87 11.37 12.54
N ILE A 359 -9.11 10.45 11.93
CA ILE A 359 -7.99 10.77 11.04
C ILE A 359 -8.43 10.82 9.57
N TYR A 360 -9.27 9.88 9.15
CA TYR A 360 -9.65 9.69 7.75
C TYR A 360 -10.71 10.70 7.26
N GLN A 361 -11.82 10.85 8.01
CA GLN A 361 -12.96 11.67 7.55
C GLN A 361 -12.63 13.14 7.30
N PRO A 362 -11.84 13.84 8.16
CA PRO A 362 -11.50 15.23 7.89
C PRO A 362 -10.82 15.44 6.54
N GLN A 363 -10.08 14.43 6.06
CA GLN A 363 -9.43 14.49 4.75
C GLN A 363 -10.40 14.13 3.62
N PHE A 364 -11.22 13.09 3.80
CA PHE A 364 -12.16 12.65 2.77
C PHE A 364 -13.27 13.68 2.54
N ASP A 365 -13.83 14.26 3.60
CA ASP A 365 -14.95 15.22 3.54
C ASP A 365 -14.50 16.67 3.28
N SER A 366 -13.19 16.94 3.21
CA SER A 366 -12.68 18.31 2.97
C SER A 366 -13.09 18.87 1.60
N VAL A 367 -13.41 18.01 0.64
CA VAL A 367 -13.94 18.37 -0.69
C VAL A 367 -15.09 17.45 -1.06
N THR A 368 -16.20 18.03 -1.50
CA THR A 368 -17.37 17.29 -1.96
C THR A 368 -17.68 17.62 -3.42
N LEU A 369 -18.14 16.61 -4.17
CA LEU A 369 -18.60 16.76 -5.54
C LEU A 369 -20.05 16.25 -5.64
N SER A 370 -20.97 17.09 -6.13
CA SER A 370 -22.33 16.68 -6.47
C SER A 370 -22.61 17.02 -7.93
N LEU A 371 -22.99 16.02 -8.72
CA LEU A 371 -23.30 16.15 -10.15
C LEU A 371 -24.78 15.87 -10.45
N GLY A 372 -25.63 15.87 -9.45
CA GLY A 372 -27.06 15.62 -9.56
C GLY A 372 -27.58 14.65 -8.50
N ASP A 373 -28.74 14.05 -8.78
CA ASP A 373 -29.43 13.19 -7.82
C ASP A 373 -28.68 11.90 -7.52
N ASP A 374 -28.90 11.38 -6.32
CA ASP A 374 -28.43 10.06 -5.90
C ASP A 374 -28.89 8.97 -6.87
N ASN A 375 -27.99 8.06 -7.16
CA ASN A 375 -28.27 6.94 -8.03
C ASN A 375 -27.97 5.61 -7.29
N PHE A 376 -29.01 4.81 -7.11
CA PHE A 376 -28.97 3.52 -6.40
C PHE A 376 -28.60 2.33 -7.30
N GLU A 377 -28.04 2.60 -8.47
CA GLU A 377 -27.62 1.57 -9.41
C GLU A 377 -26.26 0.99 -9.04
N SER A 378 -26.09 -0.32 -9.26
CA SER A 378 -24.81 -1.00 -9.08
C SER A 378 -23.76 -0.52 -10.09
N ASN A 379 -22.49 -0.80 -9.81
CA ASN A 379 -21.38 -0.48 -10.73
C ASN A 379 -21.62 -1.07 -12.11
N GLU A 380 -22.07 -2.32 -12.20
CA GLU A 380 -22.32 -3.01 -13.47
C GLU A 380 -23.43 -2.28 -14.28
N THR A 381 -24.47 -1.80 -13.59
CA THR A 381 -25.56 -1.06 -14.25
C THR A 381 -25.06 0.29 -14.75
N LEU A 382 -24.35 1.06 -13.94
CA LEU A 382 -23.79 2.36 -14.35
C LEU A 382 -22.85 2.23 -15.56
N LEU A 383 -21.98 1.21 -15.56
CA LEU A 383 -21.08 0.93 -16.67
C LEU A 383 -21.86 0.57 -17.94
N LYS A 384 -22.94 -0.23 -17.83
CA LYS A 384 -23.83 -0.54 -18.96
C LYS A 384 -24.53 0.72 -19.49
N MET A 385 -25.01 1.59 -18.60
CA MET A 385 -25.64 2.86 -18.98
C MET A 385 -24.69 3.80 -19.71
N GLN A 386 -23.40 3.80 -19.36
CA GLN A 386 -22.37 4.62 -20.01
C GLN A 386 -21.91 4.07 -21.34
N LYS A 387 -21.95 2.73 -21.53
CA LYS A 387 -21.39 2.08 -22.72
C LYS A 387 -21.99 2.64 -24.02
N GLY A 388 -21.11 3.15 -24.90
CA GLY A 388 -21.50 3.70 -26.19
C GLY A 388 -22.20 5.07 -26.16
N LYS A 389 -22.27 5.72 -24.99
CA LYS A 389 -22.84 7.07 -24.84
C LYS A 389 -21.76 8.13 -24.89
N LYS A 390 -22.00 9.22 -25.65
CA LYS A 390 -21.11 10.39 -25.70
C LYS A 390 -21.27 11.29 -24.44
N LYS A 391 -22.48 11.38 -23.91
CA LYS A 391 -22.75 12.13 -22.68
C LYS A 391 -22.33 11.30 -21.47
N ILE A 392 -21.53 11.89 -20.59
CA ILE A 392 -21.09 11.24 -19.36
C ILE A 392 -22.29 11.06 -18.42
N ASN A 393 -22.42 9.86 -17.85
CA ASN A 393 -23.37 9.58 -16.79
C ASN A 393 -22.90 10.26 -15.50
N SER A 394 -23.69 11.17 -14.95
CA SER A 394 -23.33 11.98 -13.78
C SER A 394 -23.05 11.13 -12.53
N ALA A 395 -23.86 10.11 -12.27
CA ALA A 395 -23.67 9.22 -11.12
C ALA A 395 -22.38 8.39 -11.24
N LEU A 396 -22.05 7.89 -12.44
CA LEU A 396 -20.80 7.19 -12.68
C LEU A 396 -19.59 8.11 -12.52
N ALA A 397 -19.67 9.34 -13.04
CA ALA A 397 -18.60 10.32 -12.92
C ALA A 397 -18.34 10.69 -11.46
N GLN A 398 -19.39 10.93 -10.68
CA GLN A 398 -19.31 11.26 -9.25
C GLN A 398 -18.72 10.08 -8.45
N ARG A 399 -19.18 8.86 -8.69
CA ARG A 399 -18.65 7.65 -8.05
C ARG A 399 -17.17 7.43 -8.41
N THR A 400 -16.78 7.67 -9.66
CA THR A 400 -15.39 7.57 -10.11
C THR A 400 -14.49 8.60 -9.43
N TYR A 401 -14.99 9.84 -9.25
CA TYR A 401 -14.28 10.87 -8.48
C TYR A 401 -13.99 10.42 -7.04
N TYR A 402 -15.01 9.94 -6.33
CA TYR A 402 -14.83 9.49 -4.96
C TYR A 402 -13.97 8.22 -4.87
N ALA A 403 -14.06 7.32 -5.84
CA ALA A 403 -13.18 6.16 -5.92
C ALA A 403 -11.70 6.54 -6.08
N GLY A 404 -11.41 7.53 -6.94
CA GLY A 404 -10.05 8.05 -7.13
C GLY A 404 -9.51 8.72 -5.86
N ARG A 405 -10.32 9.57 -5.22
CA ARG A 405 -9.98 10.22 -3.96
C ARG A 405 -9.70 9.21 -2.85
N TYR A 406 -10.60 8.23 -2.69
CA TYR A 406 -10.46 7.12 -1.74
C TYR A 406 -9.16 6.32 -1.99
N ALA A 407 -8.95 5.89 -3.22
CA ALA A 407 -7.78 5.09 -3.57
C ALA A 407 -6.47 5.83 -3.25
N TYR A 408 -6.40 7.12 -3.54
CA TYR A 408 -5.20 7.91 -3.24
C TYR A 408 -5.00 8.11 -1.73
N LEU A 409 -6.05 8.40 -0.96
CA LEU A 409 -5.97 8.48 0.51
C LEU A 409 -5.51 7.15 1.13
N CYS A 410 -5.96 6.02 0.58
CA CYS A 410 -5.57 4.69 1.05
C CYS A 410 -4.11 4.32 0.76
N CYS A 411 -3.47 4.90 -0.26
CA CYS A 411 -2.10 4.57 -0.65
C CYS A 411 -1.09 5.70 -0.40
N SER A 412 -1.48 6.72 0.37
CA SER A 412 -0.63 7.87 0.69
C SER A 412 -0.55 8.14 2.21
N GLY A 413 0.35 9.03 2.62
CA GLY A 413 0.49 9.43 4.03
C GLY A 413 1.74 8.89 4.73
N TYR A 414 2.23 7.71 4.38
CA TYR A 414 3.55 7.17 4.74
C TYR A 414 4.55 7.26 3.58
N SER A 415 4.03 7.24 2.38
CA SER A 415 4.75 7.40 1.13
C SER A 415 3.79 8.01 0.12
N THR A 416 4.17 8.04 -1.14
CA THR A 416 3.26 8.30 -2.25
C THR A 416 2.82 6.98 -2.91
N SER A 417 1.92 7.06 -3.89
CA SER A 417 1.41 5.90 -4.61
C SER A 417 2.48 5.26 -5.49
N ARG A 418 2.62 3.93 -5.42
CA ARG A 418 3.32 3.13 -6.43
C ARG A 418 2.49 3.06 -7.72
N LEU A 419 3.04 2.49 -8.79
CA LEU A 419 2.37 2.40 -10.09
C LEU A 419 0.96 1.74 -10.01
N TYR A 420 0.79 0.73 -9.18
CA TYR A 420 -0.50 0.09 -8.89
C TYR A 420 -1.15 0.55 -7.56
N GLY A 421 -0.84 1.75 -7.08
CA GLY A 421 -1.21 2.16 -5.73
C GLY A 421 -0.35 1.40 -4.72
N MET A 422 -0.99 0.67 -3.81
CA MET A 422 -0.31 -0.25 -2.89
C MET A 422 -0.79 -1.70 -3.05
N TRP A 423 -1.62 -2.00 -4.06
CA TRP A 423 -2.30 -3.29 -4.16
C TRP A 423 -1.78 -4.13 -5.32
N THR A 424 -1.38 -5.35 -5.01
CA THR A 424 -1.06 -6.38 -5.99
C THR A 424 -1.46 -7.76 -5.48
N GLY A 425 -1.93 -8.62 -6.38
CA GLY A 425 -2.17 -10.04 -6.13
C GLY A 425 -1.21 -10.92 -6.92
N GLU A 426 -0.13 -10.36 -7.44
CA GLU A 426 0.86 -11.08 -8.24
C GLU A 426 2.29 -10.65 -7.87
N PHE A 427 3.22 -11.60 -7.88
CA PHE A 427 4.63 -11.36 -7.57
C PHE A 427 5.38 -10.62 -8.67
N ASN A 428 4.98 -10.80 -9.92
CA ASN A 428 5.56 -10.10 -11.06
C ASN A 428 4.50 -9.20 -11.71
N THR A 429 4.27 -8.05 -11.11
CA THR A 429 3.35 -7.03 -11.64
C THR A 429 3.94 -6.36 -12.86
N GLY A 430 3.08 -5.77 -13.68
CA GLY A 430 3.54 -4.92 -14.78
C GLY A 430 4.44 -3.80 -14.24
N TRP A 431 5.62 -3.64 -14.85
CA TRP A 431 6.64 -2.67 -14.44
C TRP A 431 7.10 -2.83 -12.97
N GLY A 432 6.98 -4.03 -12.39
CA GLY A 432 7.36 -4.31 -11.01
C GLY A 432 6.58 -3.54 -9.94
N SER A 433 5.49 -2.84 -10.31
CA SER A 433 4.80 -1.86 -9.45
C SER A 433 5.75 -0.86 -8.76
N LYS A 434 6.78 -0.44 -9.47
CA LYS A 434 7.78 0.53 -9.01
C LYS A 434 7.15 1.92 -8.81
N TYR A 435 7.90 2.81 -8.21
CA TYR A 435 7.64 4.24 -8.34
C TYR A 435 8.24 4.71 -9.66
N THR A 436 7.39 5.01 -10.64
CA THR A 436 7.80 5.51 -11.96
C THR A 436 7.70 7.03 -11.94
N MET A 437 8.84 7.72 -11.84
CA MET A 437 8.90 9.13 -11.48
C MET A 437 8.81 10.07 -12.68
N ASP A 438 9.11 9.61 -13.89
CA ASP A 438 9.09 10.45 -15.10
C ASP A 438 7.70 11.03 -15.43
N ALA A 439 6.62 10.30 -15.10
CA ALA A 439 5.27 10.80 -15.29
C ALA A 439 4.30 10.32 -14.18
N ASN A 440 4.31 9.02 -13.84
CA ASN A 440 3.23 8.38 -13.10
C ASN A 440 3.10 8.91 -11.66
N VAL A 441 4.18 9.05 -10.92
CA VAL A 441 4.14 9.54 -9.54
C VAL A 441 3.50 10.93 -9.49
N ASN A 442 3.95 11.87 -10.32
CA ASN A 442 3.40 13.23 -10.31
C ASN A 442 1.95 13.29 -10.79
N LEU A 443 1.58 12.46 -11.78
CA LEU A 443 0.18 12.38 -12.23
C LEU A 443 -0.73 11.78 -11.15
N GLN A 444 -0.26 10.78 -10.41
CA GLN A 444 -1.01 10.19 -9.30
C GLN A 444 -1.16 11.16 -8.11
N THR A 445 -0.14 11.99 -7.85
CA THR A 445 -0.14 12.97 -6.75
C THR A 445 -0.80 14.30 -7.11
N SER A 446 -1.09 14.55 -8.39
CA SER A 446 -1.53 15.86 -8.90
C SER A 446 -2.75 16.45 -8.19
N SER A 447 -3.61 15.61 -7.61
CA SER A 447 -4.80 16.06 -6.87
C SER A 447 -4.58 16.27 -5.37
N MET A 448 -3.43 15.87 -4.79
CA MET A 448 -3.25 15.88 -3.34
C MET A 448 -3.41 17.28 -2.72
N ASN A 449 -2.83 18.28 -3.35
CA ASN A 449 -2.89 19.66 -2.88
C ASN A 449 -4.24 20.32 -3.21
N THR A 450 -4.67 20.25 -4.48
CA THR A 450 -5.91 20.89 -4.96
C THR A 450 -7.19 20.25 -4.40
N SER A 451 -7.10 18.99 -3.95
CA SER A 451 -8.22 18.27 -3.31
C SER A 451 -8.13 18.22 -1.79
N ASN A 452 -7.28 19.05 -1.18
CA ASN A 452 -7.14 19.21 0.27
C ASN A 452 -6.95 17.88 1.03
N MET A 453 -6.03 17.03 0.56
CA MET A 453 -5.67 15.77 1.20
C MET A 453 -4.42 16.00 2.09
N SER A 454 -4.58 16.67 3.23
CA SER A 454 -3.49 17.25 4.03
C SER A 454 -2.43 16.26 4.54
N ARG A 455 -2.73 14.97 4.66
CA ARG A 455 -1.76 13.93 5.05
C ARG A 455 -0.90 13.46 3.86
N SER A 456 -1.42 13.52 2.66
CA SER A 456 -0.73 13.02 1.46
C SER A 456 0.56 13.79 1.13
N PRO A 457 0.62 15.13 1.25
CA PRO A 457 1.88 15.88 1.10
C PRO A 457 2.96 15.49 2.10
N ILE A 458 2.59 15.10 3.34
CA ILE A 458 3.54 14.63 4.35
C ILE A 458 4.17 13.30 3.87
N GLY A 459 3.35 12.35 3.43
CA GLY A 459 3.83 11.09 2.86
C GLY A 459 4.69 11.29 1.61
N TYR A 460 4.35 12.27 0.76
CA TYR A 460 5.17 12.63 -0.38
C TYR A 460 6.54 13.20 0.06
N ALA A 461 6.57 14.04 1.10
CA ALA A 461 7.81 14.53 1.67
C ALA A 461 8.68 13.39 2.22
N TYR A 462 8.09 12.43 2.93
CA TYR A 462 8.80 11.23 3.41
C TYR A 462 9.39 10.42 2.25
N PHE A 463 8.62 10.23 1.16
CA PHE A 463 9.10 9.57 -0.04
C PHE A 463 10.32 10.26 -0.65
N ILE A 464 10.32 11.60 -0.74
CA ILE A 464 11.46 12.36 -1.24
C ILE A 464 12.66 12.27 -0.27
N LEU A 465 12.46 12.56 1.02
CA LEU A 465 13.52 12.58 2.03
C LEU A 465 14.28 11.25 2.09
N ARG A 466 13.59 10.14 1.99
CA ARG A 466 14.18 8.80 2.01
C ARG A 466 15.17 8.55 0.87
N GLN A 467 14.99 9.24 -0.26
CA GLN A 467 15.75 9.01 -1.49
C GLN A 467 16.90 10.01 -1.71
N LEU A 468 16.94 11.09 -0.96
CA LEU A 468 17.87 12.20 -1.22
C LEU A 468 19.35 11.82 -1.18
N PRO A 469 19.82 10.92 -0.28
CA PRO A 469 21.23 10.49 -0.31
C PRO A 469 21.61 9.85 -1.66
N ASP A 470 20.72 9.04 -2.23
CA ASP A 470 20.94 8.41 -3.52
C ASP A 470 20.93 9.43 -4.67
N TRP A 471 20.16 10.51 -4.53
CA TRP A 471 20.13 11.58 -5.55
C TRP A 471 21.43 12.40 -5.59
N GLU A 472 22.13 12.57 -4.45
CA GLU A 472 23.48 13.14 -4.44
C GLU A 472 24.48 12.21 -5.12
N GLU A 473 24.44 10.90 -4.80
CA GLU A 473 25.27 9.88 -5.44
C GLU A 473 25.04 9.85 -6.95
N ASN A 474 23.78 9.88 -7.41
CA ASN A 474 23.44 9.90 -8.84
C ASN A 474 24.07 11.07 -9.59
N ALA A 475 23.98 12.30 -9.05
CA ALA A 475 24.55 13.48 -9.68
C ALA A 475 26.06 13.39 -9.82
N TYR A 476 26.74 12.89 -8.80
CA TYR A 476 28.18 12.69 -8.83
C TYR A 476 28.57 11.53 -9.75
N ALA A 477 27.97 10.35 -9.59
CA ALA A 477 28.32 9.18 -10.36
C ALA A 477 28.01 9.30 -11.86
N THR A 478 26.99 10.06 -12.23
CA THR A 478 26.61 10.27 -13.63
C THR A 478 27.42 11.37 -14.30
N HIS A 479 27.62 12.51 -13.62
CA HIS A 479 28.12 13.73 -14.22
C HIS A 479 29.37 14.30 -13.56
N GLY A 480 29.80 13.76 -12.39
CA GLY A 480 30.85 14.35 -11.58
C GLY A 480 30.43 15.63 -10.83
N PHE A 481 29.14 15.93 -10.77
CA PHE A 481 28.64 17.13 -10.14
C PHE A 481 28.72 17.06 -8.63
N LYS A 482 29.09 18.15 -7.99
CA LYS A 482 29.20 18.27 -6.54
C LYS A 482 28.13 19.19 -6.00
N ASP A 483 27.74 18.95 -4.77
CA ASP A 483 26.69 19.75 -4.11
C ASP A 483 25.41 19.87 -4.98
N ALA A 484 25.03 18.76 -5.60
CA ALA A 484 23.95 18.67 -6.58
C ALA A 484 23.19 17.35 -6.40
N ILE A 485 21.96 17.29 -6.91
CA ILE A 485 21.09 16.11 -6.81
C ILE A 485 20.49 15.76 -8.17
N GLN A 486 20.31 14.45 -8.42
CA GLN A 486 19.65 13.93 -9.62
C GLN A 486 18.70 12.79 -9.28
N ALA A 487 17.41 13.00 -9.49
CA ALA A 487 16.40 11.96 -9.33
C ALA A 487 16.47 10.93 -10.47
N PRO A 488 16.32 9.61 -10.20
CA PRO A 488 16.21 8.59 -11.24
C PRO A 488 14.81 8.56 -11.84
N VAL A 489 14.61 7.81 -12.93
CA VAL A 489 13.29 7.59 -13.53
C VAL A 489 12.46 6.61 -12.69
N ASN A 490 13.09 5.62 -12.09
CA ASN A 490 12.44 4.58 -11.31
C ASN A 490 13.12 4.39 -9.94
N THR A 491 12.32 4.00 -8.94
CA THR A 491 12.82 3.56 -7.63
C THR A 491 11.95 2.43 -7.08
N ASP A 492 12.53 1.56 -6.27
CA ASP A 492 11.80 0.57 -5.48
C ASP A 492 11.18 1.16 -4.20
N GLY A 493 11.56 2.38 -3.84
CA GLY A 493 11.11 3.09 -2.66
C GLY A 493 12.11 3.05 -1.50
N ASP A 494 13.04 2.11 -1.47
CA ASP A 494 14.14 2.06 -0.51
C ASP A 494 15.40 2.72 -1.06
N LYS A 495 15.71 2.46 -2.35
CA LYS A 495 16.86 2.99 -3.07
C LYS A 495 16.42 3.72 -4.33
N ALA A 496 17.00 4.87 -4.56
CA ALA A 496 16.74 5.73 -5.71
C ALA A 496 18.00 5.99 -6.55
N VAL A 497 18.86 4.99 -6.64
CA VAL A 497 20.04 5.04 -7.48
C VAL A 497 19.68 4.82 -8.95
N ILE A 498 20.42 5.46 -9.85
CA ILE A 498 20.28 5.25 -11.29
C ILE A 498 20.97 3.93 -11.66
N THR A 499 20.19 2.91 -11.94
CA THR A 499 20.69 1.59 -12.33
C THR A 499 20.58 1.35 -13.84
N GLU A 500 19.66 2.05 -14.51
CA GLU A 500 19.33 1.82 -15.91
C GLU A 500 20.13 2.74 -16.82
N THR A 501 20.95 2.18 -17.70
CA THR A 501 21.77 2.91 -18.66
C THR A 501 21.47 2.52 -20.12
N CYS A 502 20.42 1.71 -20.33
CA CYS A 502 20.22 1.02 -21.58
C CYS A 502 19.42 1.78 -22.63
N TYR A 503 19.65 1.42 -23.89
CA TYR A 503 18.77 1.66 -25.02
C TYR A 503 17.48 0.79 -24.87
N PRO A 504 16.29 1.26 -25.29
CA PRO A 504 16.06 2.51 -26.03
C PRO A 504 15.86 3.74 -25.17
N TYR A 505 15.90 3.62 -23.85
CA TYR A 505 15.60 4.70 -22.93
C TYR A 505 16.83 5.07 -22.10
N PRO A 506 17.53 6.18 -22.45
CA PRO A 506 18.71 6.64 -21.72
C PRO A 506 18.32 7.29 -20.38
N PHE A 507 17.69 6.55 -19.49
CA PHE A 507 17.11 7.02 -18.21
C PHE A 507 18.12 7.69 -17.29
N ARG A 508 19.38 7.32 -17.38
CA ARG A 508 20.48 7.98 -16.65
C ARG A 508 20.56 9.47 -16.89
N TYR A 509 20.21 9.91 -18.09
CA TYR A 509 20.33 11.30 -18.53
C TYR A 509 19.00 12.05 -18.50
N TRP A 510 18.08 11.66 -17.63
CA TRP A 510 16.85 12.40 -17.38
C TRP A 510 17.12 13.63 -16.49
N ASN A 511 17.64 14.68 -17.07
CA ASN A 511 18.11 15.88 -16.37
C ASN A 511 16.99 16.66 -15.65
N ALA A 512 15.77 16.62 -16.16
CA ALA A 512 14.63 17.34 -15.57
C ALA A 512 14.04 16.65 -14.31
N GLY A 513 14.48 15.43 -13.98
CA GLY A 513 13.87 14.58 -12.96
C GLY A 513 13.77 15.24 -11.59
N THR A 514 14.85 15.86 -11.14
CA THR A 514 14.89 16.52 -9.82
C THR A 514 13.88 17.65 -9.70
N SER A 515 13.88 18.58 -10.66
CA SER A 515 12.95 19.71 -10.66
C SER A 515 11.49 19.22 -10.75
N TRP A 516 11.24 18.18 -11.56
CA TRP A 516 9.94 17.55 -11.69
C TRP A 516 9.44 16.95 -10.37
N MET A 517 10.31 16.27 -9.63
CA MET A 517 9.95 15.63 -8.36
C MET A 517 9.85 16.61 -7.18
N ILE A 518 10.54 17.76 -7.23
CA ILE A 518 10.42 18.82 -6.21
C ILE A 518 9.12 19.62 -6.38
N ASN A 519 8.60 19.73 -7.61
CA ASN A 519 7.43 20.56 -7.90
C ASN A 519 6.19 20.28 -7.01
N PRO A 520 5.79 19.04 -6.70
CA PRO A 520 4.67 18.78 -5.78
C PRO A 520 4.87 19.32 -4.37
N LEU A 521 6.11 19.41 -3.87
CA LEU A 521 6.42 20.05 -2.57
C LEU A 521 6.26 21.57 -2.65
N TYR A 522 6.66 22.17 -3.76
CA TYR A 522 6.43 23.59 -4.00
C TYR A 522 4.94 23.92 -4.10
N GLU A 523 4.15 23.09 -4.80
CA GLU A 523 2.70 23.23 -4.85
C GLU A 523 2.06 23.03 -3.46
N THR A 524 2.66 22.19 -2.60
CA THR A 524 2.23 22.04 -1.19
C THR A 524 2.44 23.34 -0.42
N LEU A 525 3.61 23.99 -0.58
CA LEU A 525 3.88 25.30 0.03
C LEU A 525 2.85 26.35 -0.42
N LEU A 526 2.53 26.40 -1.73
CA LEU A 526 1.53 27.33 -2.26
C LEU A 526 0.11 27.05 -1.74
N SER A 527 -0.24 25.79 -1.49
CA SER A 527 -1.60 25.37 -1.10
C SER A 527 -1.85 25.43 0.41
N TYR A 528 -0.86 25.04 1.20
CA TYR A 528 -1.00 24.88 2.66
C TYR A 528 -0.09 25.82 3.47
N GLY A 529 0.81 26.56 2.81
CA GLY A 529 1.85 27.32 3.48
C GLY A 529 3.00 26.44 3.98
N ASN A 530 3.80 26.98 4.88
CA ASN A 530 4.97 26.31 5.44
C ASN A 530 4.57 25.29 6.51
N ILE A 531 4.16 24.11 6.07
CA ILE A 531 3.72 23.02 6.96
C ILE A 531 4.91 22.34 7.66
N ASN A 532 4.64 21.72 8.81
CA ASN A 532 5.58 20.89 9.53
C ASN A 532 5.50 19.44 9.03
N ILE A 533 6.66 18.87 8.69
CA ILE A 533 6.82 17.45 8.34
C ILE A 533 7.38 16.75 9.60
N PRO A 534 6.58 15.95 10.31
CA PRO A 534 7.02 15.29 11.54
C PRO A 534 8.25 14.40 11.30
N LEU A 535 9.14 14.29 12.27
CA LEU A 535 10.17 13.26 12.23
C LEU A 535 9.51 11.88 12.32
N SER A 536 10.04 10.93 11.58
CA SER A 536 9.48 9.60 11.41
C SER A 536 10.60 8.61 11.15
N ASP A 537 10.35 7.33 11.43
CA ASP A 537 11.25 6.22 11.06
C ASP A 537 11.29 5.97 9.53
N GLU A 538 10.49 6.72 8.77
CA GLU A 538 10.48 6.66 7.30
C GLU A 538 11.74 7.24 6.65
N PHE A 539 12.56 8.00 7.39
CA PHE A 539 13.85 8.53 6.91
C PHE A 539 14.82 8.75 8.07
N ASP A 540 16.12 8.62 7.77
CA ASP A 540 17.18 8.89 8.74
C ASP A 540 17.73 10.31 8.56
N LEU A 541 17.48 11.17 9.55
CA LEU A 541 17.94 12.57 9.54
C LEU A 541 19.47 12.68 9.48
N GLU A 542 20.21 11.72 10.03
CA GLU A 542 21.68 11.74 10.00
C GLU A 542 22.20 11.55 8.57
N ASN A 543 21.52 10.74 7.77
CA ASN A 543 21.86 10.53 6.36
C ASN A 543 21.50 11.73 5.45
N LEU A 544 20.77 12.71 5.97
CA LEU A 544 20.32 13.88 5.21
C LEU A 544 21.16 15.14 5.46
N LYS A 545 22.24 15.06 6.24
CA LYS A 545 23.07 16.20 6.63
C LYS A 545 23.63 17.00 5.47
N SER A 546 24.11 16.32 4.43
CA SER A 546 24.71 16.94 3.25
C SER A 546 23.65 17.57 2.35
N VAL A 547 22.58 16.83 2.07
CA VAL A 547 21.58 17.24 1.09
C VAL A 547 20.63 18.32 1.60
N LEU A 548 20.35 18.35 2.91
CA LEU A 548 19.55 19.41 3.54
C LEU A 548 20.36 20.66 3.94
N SER A 549 21.64 20.70 3.61
CA SER A 549 22.47 21.88 3.79
C SER A 549 22.37 22.80 2.55
N VAL A 550 22.37 24.10 2.79
CA VAL A 550 22.45 25.14 1.74
C VAL A 550 23.88 25.60 1.46
N THR A 551 24.86 24.96 2.08
CA THR A 551 26.30 25.26 1.93
C THR A 551 27.04 23.98 1.55
N GLU A 552 28.31 24.11 1.10
CA GLU A 552 29.19 22.97 0.85
C GLU A 552 29.53 22.16 2.12
N LYS A 553 29.07 22.60 3.28
CA LYS A 553 29.28 21.91 4.57
C LYS A 553 27.98 21.28 5.03
N ASP A 554 28.08 20.08 5.56
CA ASP A 554 26.97 19.39 6.19
C ASP A 554 26.29 20.22 7.29
N LEU A 555 25.02 19.90 7.58
CA LEU A 555 24.37 20.43 8.77
C LEU A 555 25.19 20.08 10.02
N THR A 556 25.39 21.07 10.86
CA THR A 556 26.11 20.89 12.13
C THR A 556 25.31 20.04 13.11
N GLU A 557 25.99 19.39 14.04
CA GLU A 557 25.34 18.64 15.12
C GLU A 557 24.34 19.51 15.90
N SER A 558 24.63 20.79 16.11
CA SER A 558 23.71 21.72 16.78
C SER A 558 22.40 21.91 16.01
N GLN A 559 22.45 22.00 14.67
CA GLN A 559 21.27 22.12 13.82
C GLN A 559 20.45 20.82 13.83
N ILE A 560 21.10 19.66 13.77
CA ILE A 560 20.44 18.36 13.89
C ILE A 560 19.75 18.22 15.24
N GLN A 561 20.40 18.59 16.34
CA GLN A 561 19.80 18.53 17.69
C GLN A 561 18.60 19.50 17.81
N GLU A 562 18.65 20.66 17.19
CA GLU A 562 17.53 21.59 17.15
C GLU A 562 16.32 20.96 16.41
N ILE A 563 16.55 20.33 15.26
CA ILE A 563 15.52 19.61 14.51
C ILE A 563 14.92 18.47 15.35
N LYS A 564 15.77 17.64 15.97
CA LYS A 564 15.33 16.55 16.86
C LYS A 564 14.52 17.06 18.04
N LYS A 565 14.91 18.16 18.65
CA LYS A 565 14.21 18.79 19.78
C LYS A 565 12.82 19.30 19.40
N ARG A 566 12.64 19.90 18.22
CA ARG A 566 11.34 20.38 17.75
C ARG A 566 10.45 19.26 17.18
N GLY A 567 11.03 18.11 16.80
CA GLY A 567 10.31 16.93 16.34
C GLY A 567 9.76 16.99 14.90
N TYR A 568 10.18 17.96 14.10
CA TYR A 568 9.74 18.11 12.70
C TYR A 568 10.73 18.89 11.85
N LEU A 569 10.60 18.74 10.53
CA LEU A 569 11.22 19.61 9.51
C LEU A 569 10.16 20.61 9.00
N ARG A 570 10.54 21.86 8.79
CA ARG A 570 9.70 22.87 8.13
C ARG A 570 9.83 22.69 6.64
N LEU A 571 8.70 22.65 5.94
CA LEU A 571 8.69 22.37 4.50
C LEU A 571 9.55 23.37 3.70
N GLU A 572 9.42 24.65 3.97
CA GLU A 572 10.10 25.70 3.21
C GLU A 572 11.59 25.74 3.51
N GLU A 573 11.97 25.93 4.80
CA GLU A 573 13.36 26.23 5.15
C GLU A 573 14.24 24.99 5.21
N ASP A 574 13.70 23.86 5.73
CA ASP A 574 14.53 22.69 6.00
C ASP A 574 14.50 21.67 4.87
N ILE A 575 13.52 21.75 3.95
CA ILE A 575 13.38 20.78 2.86
C ILE A 575 13.46 21.49 1.50
N LEU A 576 12.48 22.32 1.17
CA LEU A 576 12.30 22.83 -0.19
C LEU A 576 13.45 23.77 -0.61
N TYR A 577 13.86 24.69 0.26
CA TYR A 577 14.94 25.61 -0.05
C TYR A 577 16.29 24.91 -0.28
N PRO A 578 16.76 23.99 0.57
CA PRO A 578 17.95 23.19 0.28
C PRO A 578 17.86 22.42 -1.05
N LEU A 579 16.72 21.76 -1.32
CA LEU A 579 16.54 21.02 -2.57
C LEU A 579 16.58 21.90 -3.81
N LEU A 580 16.03 23.12 -3.73
CA LEU A 580 16.11 24.10 -4.83
C LEU A 580 17.55 24.57 -5.05
N VAL A 581 18.33 24.79 -4.00
CA VAL A 581 19.76 25.13 -4.10
C VAL A 581 20.53 24.00 -4.77
N LYS A 582 20.37 22.76 -4.32
CA LYS A 582 21.04 21.58 -4.92
C LYS A 582 20.61 21.35 -6.37
N SER A 583 19.33 21.57 -6.69
CA SER A 583 18.83 21.52 -8.07
C SER A 583 19.41 22.64 -8.94
N ALA A 584 19.53 23.85 -8.41
CA ALA A 584 20.15 24.96 -9.12
C ALA A 584 21.64 24.69 -9.37
N ASN A 585 22.36 24.14 -8.41
CA ASN A 585 23.75 23.71 -8.57
C ASN A 585 23.90 22.65 -9.66
N TYR A 586 22.98 21.67 -9.73
CA TYR A 586 22.96 20.69 -10.82
C TYR A 586 22.86 21.39 -12.19
N TRP A 587 21.88 22.28 -12.37
CA TRP A 587 21.69 22.97 -13.63
C TRP A 587 22.85 23.92 -13.97
N SER A 588 23.41 24.62 -12.98
CA SER A 588 24.55 25.49 -13.17
C SER A 588 25.78 24.73 -13.69
N GLN A 589 26.04 23.55 -13.15
CA GLN A 589 27.14 22.70 -13.61
C GLN A 589 26.84 22.07 -14.98
N LEU A 590 25.59 21.66 -15.22
CA LEU A 590 25.18 21.06 -16.49
C LEU A 590 25.36 22.02 -17.68
N VAL A 591 25.09 23.32 -17.50
CA VAL A 591 25.23 24.33 -18.55
C VAL A 591 26.59 25.05 -18.54
N SER A 592 27.52 24.61 -17.68
CA SER A 592 28.86 25.22 -17.62
C SER A 592 29.69 24.86 -18.85
N PRO A 593 30.53 25.79 -19.35
CA PRO A 593 31.43 25.51 -20.46
C PRO A 593 32.34 24.29 -20.20
N GLU A 594 32.77 24.11 -18.96
CA GLU A 594 33.62 22.97 -18.55
C GLU A 594 32.95 21.64 -18.79
N TYR A 595 31.63 21.55 -18.61
CA TYR A 595 30.89 20.29 -18.78
C TYR A 595 30.68 19.87 -20.23
N TYR A 596 30.41 20.82 -21.14
CA TYR A 596 30.14 20.50 -22.55
C TYR A 596 31.33 20.79 -23.51
N THR A 597 32.46 21.26 -23.00
CA THR A 597 33.68 21.39 -23.79
C THR A 597 34.51 20.13 -23.64
N ALA A 598 34.79 19.45 -24.77
CA ALA A 598 35.63 18.27 -24.78
C ALA A 598 37.12 18.60 -24.49
N LYS A 599 37.90 17.57 -24.14
CA LYS A 599 39.34 17.69 -23.88
C LYS A 599 40.14 18.28 -25.06
N ASP A 600 39.63 18.09 -26.27
CA ASP A 600 40.22 18.66 -27.50
C ASP A 600 39.76 20.10 -27.81
N GLY A 601 38.92 20.69 -26.94
CA GLY A 601 38.38 22.03 -27.09
C GLY A 601 37.12 22.14 -27.98
N SER A 602 36.61 21.02 -28.49
CA SER A 602 35.35 21.01 -29.23
C SER A 602 34.16 21.21 -28.27
N ILE A 603 33.09 21.84 -28.73
CA ILE A 603 31.86 22.05 -27.98
C ILE A 603 30.84 21.02 -28.41
N HIS A 604 30.22 20.38 -27.45
CA HIS A 604 29.25 19.30 -27.66
C HIS A 604 27.81 19.77 -27.42
#